data_23e229100d68b0a49372885d72bc522b
#
_entry.id   23e229100d68b0a49372885d72bc522b
#
_cell.length_a   1.000
_cell.length_b   1.000
_cell.length_c   1.000
_cell.angle_alpha   90.00
_cell.angle_beta   90.00
_cell.angle_gamma   90.00
#
_symmetry.space_group_name_H-M   'P 1'
#
loop_
_entity.id
_entity.type
_entity.pdbx_description
1 polymer ?
#
loop_
_entity_poly.entity_id
_entity_poly.type
_entity_poly.pdbx_seq_one_letter_code
_entity_poly.pdbx_strand_id
1 'polypeptide(L)'
;MVMHDATKQVVALAAMVAAVVAVVAIGGVDTHAQGSSASVPWEQVETGDDHIGPIELAHELLRARSEIALVDVRPREEFERFHLPSAISMTVPELVGDRGAAVFAGTPRLVVVYSNGAAHPAQAWVELQRQGYGNVRVLDGGLDAFVQQVLTPPSLRSDLDAATAEAQRGFFAVCKSAFLASSDAGPVSTWASDPRELAAPCVVSPAWLAQHLPTVAVLDVRARSAYDAAHVKSSVHVPLSSLRSRHGDRDLMLLPAEALAATFGSLGIAIDTPVAIVADDRVQDAALAALALLRTGHTAVAIVEGGVLRWAAEGLPLDDEPVTPTKVVHGVGVGADDFTIGIDEVARLVQQDKAAVVDVRVAEQFRGTVGGDARRGHIPGARNRPLDRDVVGGAFAPREVVNKGYEALGIDGTRPTIVTCRTGHQAAATFFLLRYLRGQ
;
A
#
# COMPACT_ATOMS: atom_id res chain seq x y z
N MET A 1 26.97 -11.10 29.34
CA MET A 1 28.27 -10.68 28.81
C MET A 1 28.11 -9.98 27.45
N VAL A 2 27.04 -9.18 27.29
CA VAL A 2 26.69 -8.50 26.02
C VAL A 2 26.66 -6.95 26.16
N MET A 3 26.86 -6.42 27.38
CA MET A 3 26.89 -4.98 27.63
C MET A 3 28.25 -4.29 27.41
N HIS A 4 29.26 -4.99 26.88
CA HIS A 4 30.63 -4.43 26.77
C HIS A 4 30.95 -3.87 25.37
N ASP A 5 30.13 -4.15 24.35
CA ASP A 5 30.40 -3.71 22.97
C ASP A 5 29.76 -2.36 22.61
N ALA A 6 28.57 -2.08 23.11
CA ALA A 6 27.88 -0.81 22.85
C ALA A 6 28.65 0.39 23.45
N THR A 7 29.22 0.20 24.64
CA THR A 7 30.02 1.26 25.31
C THR A 7 31.33 1.56 24.56
N LYS A 8 31.93 0.56 23.89
CA LYS A 8 33.14 0.76 23.09
C LYS A 8 32.86 1.49 21.79
N GLN A 9 31.71 1.28 21.16
CA GLN A 9 31.30 2.01 19.96
C GLN A 9 31.01 3.48 20.22
N VAL A 10 30.33 3.80 21.34
CA VAL A 10 30.07 5.18 21.76
C VAL A 10 31.37 5.92 22.11
N VAL A 11 32.33 5.25 22.77
CA VAL A 11 33.64 5.84 23.09
C VAL A 11 34.49 6.02 21.83
N ALA A 12 34.40 5.13 20.84
CA ALA A 12 35.10 5.27 19.57
C ALA A 12 34.54 6.43 18.73
N LEU A 13 33.20 6.62 18.73
CA LEU A 13 32.56 7.73 18.06
C LEU A 13 32.91 9.09 18.70
N ALA A 14 32.90 9.17 20.02
CA ALA A 14 33.32 10.36 20.77
C ALA A 14 34.80 10.70 20.55
N ALA A 15 35.67 9.69 20.42
CA ALA A 15 37.09 9.89 20.12
C ALA A 15 37.34 10.36 18.66
N MET A 16 36.53 9.91 17.68
CA MET A 16 36.59 10.39 16.30
C MET A 16 36.13 11.86 16.19
N VAL A 17 35.07 12.24 16.88
CA VAL A 17 34.59 13.63 16.89
C VAL A 17 35.61 14.54 17.57
N ALA A 18 36.24 14.12 18.65
CA ALA A 18 37.31 14.88 19.29
C ALA A 18 38.56 15.02 18.43
N ALA A 19 38.93 14.01 17.59
CA ALA A 19 40.04 14.08 16.67
C ALA A 19 39.78 15.05 15.50
N VAL A 20 38.54 15.15 15.00
CA VAL A 20 38.17 16.12 13.96
C VAL A 20 38.19 17.55 14.48
N VAL A 21 37.82 17.79 15.72
CA VAL A 21 37.89 19.12 16.37
C VAL A 21 39.36 19.52 16.60
N ALA A 22 40.28 18.58 16.90
CA ALA A 22 41.68 18.86 17.11
C ALA A 22 42.43 19.22 15.81
N VAL A 23 42.02 18.64 14.66
CA VAL A 23 42.64 18.93 13.35
C VAL A 23 42.25 20.32 12.85
N VAL A 24 41.05 20.80 13.16
CA VAL A 24 40.61 22.17 12.77
C VAL A 24 41.24 23.24 13.66
N ALA A 25 41.65 22.90 14.89
CA ALA A 25 42.31 23.87 15.81
C ALA A 25 43.81 24.12 15.50
N ILE A 26 44.48 23.32 14.64
CA ILE A 26 45.92 23.45 14.33
C ILE A 26 46.17 24.19 13.01
N GLY A 27 45.16 24.40 12.17
CA GLY A 27 45.27 25.16 10.92
C GLY A 27 44.89 26.62 11.09
N GLY A 28 45.77 27.45 11.65
CA GLY A 28 45.56 28.89 11.77
C GLY A 28 45.50 29.57 10.40
N VAL A 29 44.34 30.14 10.08
CA VAL A 29 44.18 31.22 9.10
C VAL A 29 43.30 32.28 9.74
N ASP A 30 43.92 33.43 10.03
CA ASP A 30 43.25 34.64 10.47
C ASP A 30 42.30 35.14 9.38
N THR A 31 41.02 35.13 9.61
CA THR A 31 40.07 35.97 8.90
C THR A 31 39.08 36.60 9.88
N HIS A 32 39.23 37.92 10.05
CA HIS A 32 38.24 38.75 10.67
C HIS A 32 36.93 38.70 9.91
N ALA A 33 35.92 37.99 10.47
CA ALA A 33 34.54 38.20 10.17
C ALA A 33 33.75 38.02 11.50
N GLN A 34 33.22 39.14 12.01
CA GLN A 34 32.30 39.15 13.12
C GLN A 34 30.96 38.54 12.64
N GLY A 35 30.78 37.27 12.84
CA GLY A 35 29.50 36.57 12.75
C GLY A 35 29.31 35.80 14.07
N SER A 36 28.15 35.94 14.71
CA SER A 36 27.80 35.23 15.92
C SER A 36 27.96 33.71 15.70
N SER A 37 28.94 33.11 16.38
CA SER A 37 29.10 31.66 16.37
C SER A 37 27.93 31.06 17.14
N ALA A 38 26.89 30.61 16.45
CA ALA A 38 25.89 29.76 17.03
C ALA A 38 26.61 28.47 17.47
N SER A 39 26.65 28.21 18.77
CA SER A 39 27.19 26.98 19.33
C SER A 39 26.31 25.83 18.79
N VAL A 40 26.93 24.78 18.23
CA VAL A 40 26.23 23.55 17.86
C VAL A 40 25.49 23.05 19.10
N PRO A 41 24.18 22.80 19.06
CA PRO A 41 23.44 22.36 20.23
C PRO A 41 23.79 20.89 20.52
N TRP A 42 24.82 20.69 21.35
CA TRP A 42 25.28 19.35 21.76
C TRP A 42 24.17 18.52 22.43
N GLU A 43 23.19 19.17 23.02
CA GLU A 43 22.01 18.54 23.59
C GLU A 43 21.23 17.69 22.52
N GLN A 44 21.16 18.13 21.27
CA GLN A 44 20.51 17.39 20.19
C GLN A 44 21.32 16.15 19.75
N VAL A 45 22.64 16.20 19.84
CA VAL A 45 23.51 15.06 19.56
C VAL A 45 23.42 14.00 20.67
N GLU A 46 23.27 14.42 21.91
CA GLU A 46 23.13 13.52 23.06
C GLU A 46 21.72 12.87 23.11
N THR A 47 20.69 13.54 22.62
CA THR A 47 19.30 13.03 22.56
C THR A 47 19.02 12.20 21.32
N GLY A 48 19.89 12.22 20.30
CA GLY A 48 19.67 11.54 19.01
C GLY A 48 18.66 12.25 18.08
N ASP A 49 18.27 13.49 18.41
CA ASP A 49 17.32 14.29 17.60
C ASP A 49 17.92 14.77 16.27
N ASP A 50 19.22 14.56 16.07
CA ASP A 50 19.95 14.84 14.85
C ASP A 50 19.84 13.72 13.80
N HIS A 51 19.28 12.55 14.17
CA HIS A 51 19.12 11.40 13.31
C HIS A 51 17.65 11.06 13.08
N ILE A 52 17.39 10.35 11.97
CA ILE A 52 16.11 9.73 11.67
C ILE A 52 16.34 8.27 11.32
N GLY A 53 15.60 7.37 11.95
CA GLY A 53 15.68 5.94 11.69
C GLY A 53 15.11 5.56 10.32
N PRO A 54 15.58 4.46 9.70
CA PRO A 54 15.09 4.02 8.38
C PRO A 54 13.58 3.80 8.30
N ILE A 55 13.00 3.17 9.32
CA ILE A 55 11.55 2.90 9.38
C ILE A 55 10.77 4.20 9.58
N GLU A 56 11.24 5.09 10.47
CA GLU A 56 10.65 6.40 10.68
C GLU A 56 10.67 7.23 9.38
N LEU A 57 11.83 7.27 8.70
CA LEU A 57 11.93 7.95 7.41
C LEU A 57 10.97 7.37 6.37
N ALA A 58 10.81 6.04 6.32
CA ALA A 58 9.88 5.40 5.41
C ALA A 58 8.42 5.85 5.69
N HIS A 59 8.00 5.89 6.95
CA HIS A 59 6.68 6.42 7.34
C HIS A 59 6.51 7.89 6.94
N GLU A 60 7.50 8.74 7.20
CA GLU A 60 7.45 10.16 6.82
C GLU A 60 7.35 10.33 5.30
N LEU A 61 8.11 9.55 4.52
CA LEU A 61 8.06 9.60 3.06
C LEU A 61 6.73 9.07 2.49
N LEU A 62 6.12 8.08 3.13
CA LEU A 62 4.79 7.60 2.74
C LEU A 62 3.70 8.63 3.07
N ARG A 63 3.89 9.39 4.15
CA ARG A 63 2.91 10.37 4.66
C ARG A 63 2.96 11.70 3.93
N ALA A 64 4.14 12.24 3.68
CA ALA A 64 4.33 13.62 3.21
C ALA A 64 5.60 13.82 2.38
N ARG A 65 5.82 12.99 1.35
CA ARG A 65 7.03 13.02 0.51
C ARG A 65 7.35 14.40 -0.06
N SER A 66 6.33 15.16 -0.47
CA SER A 66 6.51 16.50 -1.06
C SER A 66 7.03 17.55 -0.08
N GLU A 67 6.97 17.29 1.21
CA GLU A 67 7.44 18.18 2.28
C GLU A 67 8.85 17.84 2.76
N ILE A 68 9.44 16.77 2.22
CA ILE A 68 10.75 16.24 2.63
C ILE A 68 11.73 16.36 1.48
N ALA A 69 12.85 17.01 1.72
CA ALA A 69 13.98 17.02 0.80
C ALA A 69 14.98 15.92 1.19
N LEU A 70 15.20 14.96 0.29
CA LEU A 70 16.22 13.93 0.44
C LEU A 70 17.50 14.37 -0.28
N VAL A 71 18.64 14.35 0.40
CA VAL A 71 19.94 14.69 -0.19
C VAL A 71 20.89 13.51 -0.05
N ASP A 72 21.27 12.96 -1.18
CA ASP A 72 22.26 11.89 -1.29
C ASP A 72 23.65 12.51 -1.52
N VAL A 73 24.53 12.34 -0.54
CA VAL A 73 25.90 12.91 -0.60
C VAL A 73 26.95 11.91 -1.10
N ARG A 74 26.53 10.78 -1.65
CA ARG A 74 27.40 9.79 -2.27
C ARG A 74 27.95 10.25 -3.61
N PRO A 75 29.02 9.62 -4.11
CA PRO A 75 29.47 9.80 -5.48
C PRO A 75 28.35 9.59 -6.49
N ARG A 76 28.36 10.41 -7.57
CA ARG A 76 27.31 10.37 -8.58
C ARG A 76 27.10 8.99 -9.21
N GLU A 77 28.15 8.21 -9.39
CA GLU A 77 28.06 6.84 -9.91
C GLU A 77 27.27 5.89 -9.00
N GLU A 78 27.35 6.07 -7.70
CA GLU A 78 26.57 5.30 -6.73
C GLU A 78 25.10 5.74 -6.71
N PHE A 79 24.86 7.04 -6.76
CA PHE A 79 23.52 7.61 -6.89
C PHE A 79 22.81 7.08 -8.15
N GLU A 80 23.48 7.05 -9.30
CA GLU A 80 22.91 6.58 -10.56
C GLU A 80 22.58 5.08 -10.56
N ARG A 81 23.26 4.27 -9.72
CA ARG A 81 22.94 2.84 -9.56
C ARG A 81 21.66 2.62 -8.78
N PHE A 82 21.48 3.31 -7.68
CA PHE A 82 20.29 3.27 -6.85
C PHE A 82 20.29 4.45 -5.88
N HIS A 83 19.16 5.11 -5.72
CA HIS A 83 18.90 6.17 -4.74
C HIS A 83 17.43 6.13 -4.29
N LEU A 84 17.13 6.79 -3.17
CA LEU A 84 15.74 6.93 -2.74
C LEU A 84 14.97 7.84 -3.70
N PRO A 85 13.71 7.52 -4.05
CA PRO A 85 12.93 8.33 -4.99
C PRO A 85 12.86 9.79 -4.56
N SER A 86 12.98 10.71 -5.52
CA SER A 86 13.05 12.16 -5.32
C SER A 86 14.30 12.69 -4.59
N ALA A 87 15.30 11.85 -4.32
CA ALA A 87 16.56 12.31 -3.74
C ALA A 87 17.35 13.19 -4.74
N ILE A 88 18.02 14.18 -4.18
CA ILE A 88 18.88 15.10 -4.93
C ILE A 88 20.34 14.69 -4.69
N SER A 89 21.09 14.45 -5.77
CA SER A 89 22.52 14.17 -5.66
C SER A 89 23.32 15.46 -5.47
N MET A 90 24.04 15.55 -4.36
CA MET A 90 24.94 16.64 -4.04
C MET A 90 26.16 16.13 -3.27
N THR A 91 27.32 16.65 -3.55
CA THR A 91 28.48 16.47 -2.65
C THR A 91 28.31 17.32 -1.38
N VAL A 92 29.01 16.98 -0.30
CA VAL A 92 28.97 17.78 0.94
C VAL A 92 29.32 19.26 0.69
N PRO A 93 30.36 19.62 -0.08
CA PRO A 93 30.63 21.02 -0.38
C PRO A 93 29.50 21.73 -1.17
N GLU A 94 28.83 21.03 -2.07
CA GLU A 94 27.67 21.60 -2.79
C GLU A 94 26.48 21.81 -1.88
N LEU A 95 26.23 20.88 -0.94
CA LEU A 95 25.14 20.97 0.01
C LEU A 95 25.28 22.13 1.00
N VAL A 96 26.50 22.40 1.46
CA VAL A 96 26.77 23.51 2.38
C VAL A 96 26.99 24.85 1.66
N GLY A 97 27.04 24.86 0.34
CA GLY A 97 27.17 26.02 -0.53
C GLY A 97 25.85 26.50 -1.17
N ASP A 98 25.98 27.29 -2.24
CA ASP A 98 24.83 27.92 -2.94
C ASP A 98 23.78 26.92 -3.46
N ARG A 99 24.20 25.72 -3.88
CA ARG A 99 23.27 24.68 -4.35
C ARG A 99 22.38 24.15 -3.21
N GLY A 100 22.95 23.96 -2.01
CA GLY A 100 22.17 23.56 -0.84
C GLY A 100 21.22 24.67 -0.39
N ALA A 101 21.66 25.94 -0.42
CA ALA A 101 20.78 27.07 -0.12
C ALA A 101 19.49 27.07 -0.97
N ALA A 102 19.57 26.62 -2.23
CA ALA A 102 18.37 26.47 -3.09
C ALA A 102 17.40 25.38 -2.60
N VAL A 103 17.87 24.31 -1.96
CA VAL A 103 17.04 23.28 -1.36
C VAL A 103 16.24 23.85 -0.17
N PHE A 104 16.92 24.63 0.68
CA PHE A 104 16.28 25.26 1.85
C PHE A 104 15.38 26.41 1.48
N ALA A 105 15.60 27.09 0.36
CA ALA A 105 14.71 28.15 -0.17
C ALA A 105 13.32 27.62 -0.52
N GLY A 106 13.19 26.32 -0.83
CA GLY A 106 11.91 25.62 -1.00
C GLY A 106 11.14 25.39 0.31
N THR A 107 11.69 25.77 1.47
CA THR A 107 11.09 25.62 2.81
C THR A 107 10.56 24.19 3.11
N PRO A 108 11.36 23.12 2.85
CA PRO A 108 10.92 21.78 3.22
C PRO A 108 10.73 21.68 4.74
N ARG A 109 9.73 20.90 5.16
CA ARG A 109 9.51 20.60 6.60
C ARG A 109 10.71 19.89 7.20
N LEU A 110 11.33 19.00 6.44
CA LEU A 110 12.48 18.19 6.84
C LEU A 110 13.46 18.03 5.69
N VAL A 111 14.74 18.15 5.96
CA VAL A 111 15.83 17.77 5.05
C VAL A 111 16.54 16.57 5.63
N VAL A 112 16.62 15.47 4.89
CA VAL A 112 17.34 14.26 5.30
C VAL A 112 18.54 14.07 4.42
N VAL A 113 19.72 14.07 5.05
CA VAL A 113 21.01 13.85 4.39
C VAL A 113 21.44 12.40 4.62
N TYR A 114 21.84 11.71 3.55
CA TYR A 114 22.31 10.33 3.66
C TYR A 114 23.47 9.99 2.73
N SER A 115 24.23 8.97 3.13
CA SER A 115 25.19 8.24 2.31
C SER A 115 24.97 6.73 2.51
N ASN A 116 25.96 5.88 2.19
CA ASN A 116 25.89 4.45 2.55
C ASN A 116 25.95 4.24 4.08
N GLY A 117 26.65 5.11 4.80
CA GLY A 117 26.76 5.11 6.27
C GLY A 117 26.66 6.53 6.84
N ALA A 118 27.01 6.72 8.10
CA ALA A 118 26.77 7.96 8.83
C ALA A 118 27.89 9.04 8.76
N ALA A 119 29.10 8.69 8.35
CA ALA A 119 30.27 9.58 8.56
C ALA A 119 30.25 10.90 7.74
N HIS A 120 29.96 10.86 6.45
CA HIS A 120 29.90 12.04 5.59
C HIS A 120 28.66 12.92 5.83
N PRO A 121 27.46 12.36 6.03
CA PRO A 121 26.26 13.13 6.37
C PRO A 121 26.40 13.91 7.69
N ALA A 122 27.07 13.34 8.70
CA ALA A 122 27.30 14.02 9.98
C ALA A 122 28.14 15.31 9.84
N GLN A 123 29.15 15.32 8.94
CA GLN A 123 29.91 16.53 8.65
C GLN A 123 29.04 17.62 8.00
N ALA A 124 28.21 17.24 7.05
CA ALA A 124 27.27 18.16 6.42
C ALA A 124 26.28 18.74 7.45
N TRP A 125 25.74 17.89 8.34
CA TRP A 125 24.82 18.30 9.38
C TRP A 125 25.40 19.37 10.31
N VAL A 126 26.64 19.18 10.81
CA VAL A 126 27.32 20.15 11.68
C VAL A 126 27.44 21.52 11.00
N GLU A 127 27.80 21.53 9.71
CA GLU A 127 27.99 22.79 8.97
C GLU A 127 26.64 23.47 8.69
N LEU A 128 25.61 22.70 8.34
CA LEU A 128 24.27 23.24 8.11
C LEU A 128 23.66 23.79 9.39
N GLN A 129 23.89 23.17 10.54
CA GLN A 129 23.47 23.71 11.85
C GLN A 129 24.17 25.04 12.16
N ARG A 130 25.45 25.19 11.83
CA ARG A 130 26.17 26.46 11.97
C ARG A 130 25.61 27.56 11.07
N GLN A 131 25.06 27.19 9.93
CA GLN A 131 24.37 28.11 9.02
C GLN A 131 22.94 28.43 9.44
N GLY A 132 22.43 27.79 10.55
CA GLY A 132 21.13 28.05 11.11
C GLY A 132 19.98 27.18 10.57
N TYR A 133 20.28 26.12 9.83
CA TYR A 133 19.27 25.17 9.33
C TYR A 133 18.95 24.12 10.40
N GLY A 134 17.89 24.33 11.19
CA GLY A 134 17.50 23.43 12.29
C GLY A 134 16.63 22.23 11.88
N ASN A 135 16.15 22.19 10.63
CA ASN A 135 15.28 21.13 10.12
C ASN A 135 16.03 20.04 9.33
N VAL A 136 17.29 19.79 9.68
CA VAL A 136 18.15 18.79 9.03
C VAL A 136 18.35 17.59 9.92
N ARG A 137 18.17 16.39 9.41
CA ARG A 137 18.50 15.12 10.07
C ARG A 137 19.38 14.25 9.19
N VAL A 138 20.13 13.36 9.82
CA VAL A 138 20.95 12.34 9.16
C VAL A 138 20.21 11.00 9.20
N LEU A 139 20.19 10.28 8.08
CA LEU A 139 19.64 8.93 8.05
C LEU A 139 20.55 7.98 8.83
N ASP A 140 20.03 7.40 9.91
CA ASP A 140 20.78 6.47 10.74
C ASP A 140 21.16 5.20 9.97
N GLY A 141 22.45 4.83 10.03
CA GLY A 141 22.99 3.73 9.24
C GLY A 141 22.96 3.92 7.73
N GLY A 142 22.51 5.09 7.23
CA GLY A 142 22.50 5.47 5.83
C GLY A 142 21.60 4.60 4.94
N LEU A 143 21.88 4.62 3.63
CA LEU A 143 21.11 3.88 2.63
C LEU A 143 21.16 2.37 2.86
N ASP A 144 22.29 1.83 3.34
CA ASP A 144 22.42 0.41 3.61
C ASP A 144 21.44 -0.06 4.69
N ALA A 145 21.29 0.72 5.77
CA ALA A 145 20.30 0.42 6.82
C ALA A 145 18.86 0.57 6.29
N PHE A 146 18.59 1.57 5.45
CA PHE A 146 17.27 1.72 4.82
C PHE A 146 16.93 0.51 3.94
N VAL A 147 17.84 0.08 3.10
CA VAL A 147 17.64 -1.12 2.27
C VAL A 147 17.42 -2.35 3.13
N GLN A 148 18.23 -2.54 4.18
CA GLN A 148 18.13 -3.69 5.05
C GLN A 148 16.80 -3.71 5.83
N GLN A 149 16.38 -2.59 6.42
CA GLN A 149 15.24 -2.54 7.33
C GLN A 149 13.90 -2.32 6.62
N VAL A 150 13.90 -1.62 5.49
CA VAL A 150 12.69 -1.19 4.78
C VAL A 150 12.46 -1.96 3.47
N LEU A 151 13.53 -2.24 2.70
CA LEU A 151 13.43 -2.81 1.36
C LEU A 151 13.82 -4.29 1.27
N THR A 152 14.40 -4.87 2.32
CA THR A 152 14.68 -6.31 2.37
C THR A 152 13.46 -7.05 2.90
N PRO A 153 12.98 -8.12 2.19
CA PRO A 153 11.84 -8.90 2.66
C PRO A 153 12.01 -9.35 4.11
N PRO A 154 11.01 -9.15 5.00
CA PRO A 154 11.10 -9.53 6.41
C PRO A 154 11.49 -10.99 6.63
N SER A 155 11.09 -11.90 5.73
CA SER A 155 11.44 -13.33 5.78
C SER A 155 12.94 -13.63 5.51
N LEU A 156 13.69 -12.67 4.98
CA LEU A 156 15.14 -12.79 4.72
C LEU A 156 15.99 -12.06 5.76
N ARG A 157 15.36 -11.41 6.73
CA ARG A 157 16.03 -10.66 7.78
C ARG A 157 16.33 -11.58 8.97
N SER A 158 17.60 -11.72 9.31
CA SER A 158 18.06 -12.56 10.43
C SER A 158 17.84 -11.94 11.83
N ASP A 159 17.52 -10.66 11.89
CA ASP A 159 17.23 -9.89 13.11
C ASP A 159 15.77 -10.01 13.57
N LEU A 160 14.89 -10.63 12.77
CA LEU A 160 13.47 -10.79 13.06
C LEU A 160 13.11 -12.24 13.37
N ASP A 161 12.24 -12.44 14.35
CA ASP A 161 11.55 -13.70 14.52
C ASP A 161 10.40 -13.86 13.50
N ALA A 162 9.88 -15.09 13.34
CA ALA A 162 8.86 -15.39 12.34
C ALA A 162 7.54 -14.59 12.53
N ALA A 163 7.15 -14.32 13.77
CA ALA A 163 5.91 -13.57 14.07
C ALA A 163 6.07 -12.09 13.70
N THR A 164 7.20 -11.50 14.05
CA THR A 164 7.54 -10.11 13.70
C THR A 164 7.70 -9.95 12.19
N ALA A 165 8.36 -10.91 11.51
CA ALA A 165 8.50 -10.91 10.06
C ALA A 165 7.13 -10.97 9.35
N GLU A 166 6.19 -11.77 9.85
CA GLU A 166 4.82 -11.82 9.33
C GLU A 166 4.08 -10.50 9.53
N ALA A 167 4.19 -9.91 10.73
CA ALA A 167 3.58 -8.61 11.04
C ALA A 167 4.09 -7.47 10.13
N GLN A 168 5.38 -7.48 9.77
CA GLN A 168 6.00 -6.47 8.93
C GLN A 168 5.78 -6.67 7.42
N ARG A 169 5.20 -7.80 6.99
CA ARG A 169 5.04 -8.14 5.56
C ARG A 169 4.23 -7.09 4.78
N GLY A 170 3.15 -6.60 5.39
CA GLY A 170 2.29 -5.58 4.79
C GLY A 170 3.02 -4.24 4.59
N PHE A 171 3.73 -3.77 5.61
CA PHE A 171 4.53 -2.55 5.53
C PHE A 171 5.63 -2.68 4.46
N PHE A 172 6.35 -3.80 4.44
CA PHE A 172 7.35 -4.07 3.40
C PHE A 172 6.76 -4.00 1.98
N ALA A 173 5.57 -4.58 1.75
CA ALA A 173 4.93 -4.55 0.44
C ALA A 173 4.63 -3.13 -0.03
N VAL A 174 4.13 -2.27 0.86
CA VAL A 174 3.89 -0.84 0.60
C VAL A 174 5.20 -0.11 0.31
N CYS A 175 6.24 -0.29 1.15
CA CYS A 175 7.54 0.34 0.97
C CYS A 175 8.21 -0.11 -0.34
N LYS A 176 8.16 -1.41 -0.66
CA LYS A 176 8.65 -1.94 -1.92
C LYS A 176 8.00 -1.24 -3.11
N SER A 177 6.69 -1.10 -3.09
CA SER A 177 5.95 -0.41 -4.15
C SER A 177 6.32 1.07 -4.24
N ALA A 178 6.39 1.77 -3.12
CA ALA A 178 6.66 3.20 -3.06
C ALA A 178 8.11 3.58 -3.44
N PHE A 179 9.08 2.71 -3.12
CA PHE A 179 10.51 3.05 -3.22
C PHE A 179 11.28 2.25 -4.29
N LEU A 180 10.75 1.10 -4.74
CA LEU A 180 11.38 0.25 -5.77
C LEU A 180 10.56 0.16 -7.05
N ALA A 181 9.36 0.77 -7.11
CA ALA A 181 8.63 0.82 -8.37
C ALA A 181 9.50 1.58 -9.39
N SER A 182 10.07 0.85 -10.34
CA SER A 182 10.50 1.44 -11.59
C SER A 182 9.30 2.13 -12.22
N SER A 183 9.53 3.18 -13.01
CA SER A 183 8.51 3.96 -13.75
C SER A 183 7.59 3.15 -14.69
N ASP A 184 7.73 1.86 -14.73
CA ASP A 184 6.79 0.90 -15.29
C ASP A 184 5.64 0.66 -14.29
N ALA A 185 4.87 1.71 -14.00
CA ALA A 185 3.49 1.53 -13.59
C ALA A 185 2.86 0.63 -14.65
N GLY A 186 2.43 -0.57 -14.25
CA GLY A 186 1.79 -1.53 -15.16
C GLY A 186 0.73 -0.85 -16.00
N PRO A 187 0.30 -1.44 -17.11
CA PRO A 187 -0.59 -0.79 -18.06
C PRO A 187 -1.77 -0.17 -17.31
N VAL A 188 -2.02 1.11 -17.57
CA VAL A 188 -3.19 1.82 -17.04
C VAL A 188 -4.41 0.98 -17.37
N SER A 189 -5.18 0.60 -16.36
CA SER A 189 -6.40 -0.17 -16.57
C SER A 189 -7.34 0.60 -17.48
N THR A 190 -7.92 -0.12 -18.41
CA THR A 190 -8.95 0.42 -19.30
C THR A 190 -10.34 0.38 -18.66
N TRP A 191 -10.42 0.04 -17.38
CA TRP A 191 -11.67 -0.06 -16.62
C TRP A 191 -11.89 1.09 -15.64
N ALA A 192 -10.82 1.76 -15.19
CA ALA A 192 -10.96 2.89 -14.31
C ALA A 192 -11.76 4.00 -14.99
N SER A 193 -12.69 4.55 -14.25
CA SER A 193 -13.46 5.74 -14.59
C SER A 193 -13.32 6.74 -13.46
N ASP A 194 -13.37 8.02 -13.78
CA ASP A 194 -13.29 9.11 -12.79
C ASP A 194 -14.61 9.87 -12.80
N PRO A 195 -15.69 9.29 -12.20
CA PRO A 195 -17.01 9.92 -12.20
C PRO A 195 -17.02 11.17 -11.33
N ARG A 196 -17.89 12.14 -11.67
CA ARG A 196 -18.11 13.31 -10.80
C ARG A 196 -18.72 12.93 -9.47
N GLU A 197 -19.64 11.94 -9.50
CA GLU A 197 -20.33 11.39 -8.34
C GLU A 197 -20.34 9.87 -8.45
N LEU A 198 -20.09 9.22 -7.32
CA LEU A 198 -20.11 7.77 -7.25
C LEU A 198 -21.56 7.31 -7.08
N ALA A 199 -22.23 7.00 -8.20
CA ALA A 199 -23.63 6.60 -8.21
C ALA A 199 -23.85 5.11 -8.54
N ALA A 200 -22.85 4.42 -9.06
CA ALA A 200 -22.95 3.02 -9.47
C ALA A 200 -21.60 2.30 -9.26
N PRO A 201 -21.62 0.96 -9.15
CA PRO A 201 -20.40 0.17 -8.98
C PRO A 201 -19.41 0.38 -10.13
N CYS A 202 -18.18 0.75 -9.80
CA CYS A 202 -17.13 1.03 -10.79
C CYS A 202 -15.72 0.77 -10.24
N VAL A 203 -14.72 1.02 -11.06
CA VAL A 203 -13.31 1.08 -10.67
C VAL A 203 -12.85 2.51 -10.83
N VAL A 204 -12.10 3.03 -9.87
CA VAL A 204 -11.57 4.40 -9.88
C VAL A 204 -10.04 4.39 -9.73
N SER A 205 -9.39 5.44 -10.23
CA SER A 205 -7.95 5.61 -10.05
C SER A 205 -7.60 6.05 -8.62
N PRO A 206 -6.38 5.79 -8.12
CA PRO A 206 -5.88 6.36 -6.87
C PRO A 206 -5.94 7.89 -6.87
N ALA A 207 -5.57 8.52 -8.00
CA ALA A 207 -5.61 9.97 -8.16
C ALA A 207 -7.03 10.54 -8.03
N TRP A 208 -8.05 9.85 -8.57
CA TRP A 208 -9.45 10.23 -8.37
C TRP A 208 -9.82 10.18 -6.89
N LEU A 209 -9.52 9.07 -6.20
CA LEU A 209 -9.85 8.96 -4.78
C LEU A 209 -9.14 10.03 -3.95
N ALA A 210 -7.88 10.35 -4.23
CA ALA A 210 -7.14 11.39 -3.52
C ALA A 210 -7.85 12.76 -3.57
N GLN A 211 -8.49 13.08 -4.70
CA GLN A 211 -9.27 14.32 -4.87
C GLN A 211 -10.63 14.26 -4.17
N HIS A 212 -11.16 13.08 -3.89
CA HIS A 212 -12.52 12.88 -3.35
C HIS A 212 -12.53 12.40 -1.88
N LEU A 213 -11.37 12.26 -1.22
CA LEU A 213 -11.27 11.84 0.19
C LEU A 213 -12.24 12.58 1.14
N PRO A 214 -12.52 13.90 0.99
CA PRO A 214 -13.46 14.58 1.89
C PRO A 214 -14.92 14.15 1.75
N THR A 215 -15.30 13.50 0.64
CA THR A 215 -16.68 13.18 0.30
C THR A 215 -16.95 11.70 0.08
N VAL A 216 -15.91 10.88 0.07
CA VAL A 216 -15.98 9.43 -0.14
C VAL A 216 -15.40 8.73 1.08
N ALA A 217 -16.17 7.83 1.68
CA ALA A 217 -15.67 6.97 2.74
C ALA A 217 -14.74 5.90 2.15
N VAL A 218 -13.62 5.63 2.82
CA VAL A 218 -12.65 4.62 2.36
C VAL A 218 -12.67 3.41 3.28
N LEU A 219 -12.89 2.23 2.73
CA LEU A 219 -12.81 0.96 3.44
C LEU A 219 -11.51 0.24 3.03
N ASP A 220 -10.66 -0.08 4.00
CA ASP A 220 -9.43 -0.85 3.81
C ASP A 220 -9.67 -2.30 4.26
N VAL A 221 -9.59 -3.23 3.31
CA VAL A 221 -9.88 -4.66 3.54
C VAL A 221 -8.62 -5.53 3.71
N ARG A 222 -7.46 -4.91 3.80
CA ARG A 222 -6.19 -5.62 4.00
C ARG A 222 -6.09 -6.27 5.38
N ALA A 223 -5.03 -7.03 5.59
CA ALA A 223 -4.71 -7.53 6.94
C ALA A 223 -4.55 -6.37 7.93
N ARG A 224 -4.97 -6.57 9.19
CA ARG A 224 -4.92 -5.55 10.23
C ARG A 224 -3.51 -4.95 10.38
N SER A 225 -2.47 -5.78 10.39
CA SER A 225 -1.08 -5.33 10.50
C SER A 225 -0.63 -4.45 9.34
N ALA A 226 -1.13 -4.70 8.12
CA ALA A 226 -0.83 -3.87 6.95
C ALA A 226 -1.53 -2.51 7.02
N TYR A 227 -2.78 -2.49 7.52
CA TYR A 227 -3.52 -1.25 7.76
C TYR A 227 -2.85 -0.40 8.84
N ASP A 228 -2.51 -1.00 9.99
CA ASP A 228 -1.89 -0.29 11.12
C ASP A 228 -0.50 0.27 10.75
N ALA A 229 0.21 -0.40 9.83
CA ALA A 229 1.51 0.07 9.39
C ALA A 229 1.44 1.29 8.46
N ALA A 230 0.49 1.30 7.52
CA ALA A 230 0.26 2.41 6.61
C ALA A 230 -1.07 2.22 5.86
N HIS A 231 -1.93 3.22 5.85
CA HIS A 231 -3.24 3.18 5.18
C HIS A 231 -3.59 4.52 4.53
N VAL A 232 -4.58 4.51 3.63
CA VAL A 232 -5.11 5.75 3.04
C VAL A 232 -5.74 6.58 4.15
N LYS A 233 -5.39 7.86 4.21
CA LYS A 233 -5.88 8.78 5.26
C LYS A 233 -7.39 8.69 5.42
N SER A 234 -7.85 8.62 6.67
CA SER A 234 -9.26 8.50 7.05
C SER A 234 -9.93 7.18 6.62
N SER A 235 -9.20 6.20 6.08
CA SER A 235 -9.80 4.90 5.78
C SER A 235 -10.14 4.12 7.05
N VAL A 236 -11.21 3.34 6.99
CA VAL A 236 -11.67 2.48 8.08
C VAL A 236 -11.32 1.03 7.74
N HIS A 237 -10.67 0.34 8.67
CA HIS A 237 -10.32 -1.07 8.49
C HIS A 237 -11.55 -1.99 8.58
N VAL A 238 -11.70 -2.88 7.61
CA VAL A 238 -12.77 -3.88 7.55
C VAL A 238 -12.15 -5.27 7.41
N PRO A 239 -12.10 -6.08 8.47
CA PRO A 239 -11.68 -7.47 8.33
C PRO A 239 -12.70 -8.22 7.47
N LEU A 240 -12.25 -8.85 6.39
CA LEU A 240 -13.15 -9.64 5.52
C LEU A 240 -13.91 -10.74 6.26
N SER A 241 -13.34 -11.25 7.36
CA SER A 241 -14.01 -12.19 8.25
C SER A 241 -15.27 -11.63 8.91
N SER A 242 -15.36 -10.30 9.10
CA SER A 242 -16.56 -9.66 9.64
C SER A 242 -17.74 -9.56 8.66
N LEU A 243 -17.48 -9.81 7.38
CA LEU A 243 -18.48 -9.81 6.30
C LEU A 243 -18.99 -11.21 5.98
N ARG A 244 -18.51 -12.23 6.66
CA ARG A 244 -18.74 -13.64 6.31
C ARG A 244 -19.08 -14.47 7.53
N SER A 245 -19.83 -15.53 7.30
CA SER A 245 -20.18 -16.52 8.33
C SER A 245 -19.97 -17.92 7.84
N ARG A 246 -19.76 -18.82 8.79
CA ARG A 246 -19.85 -20.26 8.56
C ARG A 246 -21.32 -20.67 8.58
N HIS A 247 -21.74 -21.45 7.59
CA HIS A 247 -23.08 -22.01 7.54
C HIS A 247 -23.01 -23.53 7.35
N GLY A 248 -23.28 -24.29 8.41
CA GLY A 248 -23.09 -25.73 8.46
C GLY A 248 -21.62 -26.11 8.15
N ASP A 249 -21.42 -27.02 7.22
CA ASP A 249 -20.07 -27.45 6.77
C ASP A 249 -19.44 -26.52 5.73
N ARG A 250 -20.13 -25.41 5.37
CA ARG A 250 -19.64 -24.45 4.36
C ARG A 250 -18.93 -23.29 5.03
N ASP A 251 -17.68 -23.14 4.70
CA ASP A 251 -16.89 -22.02 5.16
C ASP A 251 -17.19 -20.78 4.31
N LEU A 252 -17.37 -19.63 5.00
CA LEU A 252 -17.20 -18.31 4.41
C LEU A 252 -18.27 -17.89 3.39
N MET A 253 -19.53 -18.02 3.74
CA MET A 253 -20.63 -17.36 3.00
C MET A 253 -20.77 -15.90 3.43
N LEU A 254 -21.13 -15.00 2.50
CA LEU A 254 -21.50 -13.64 2.89
C LEU A 254 -22.65 -13.66 3.91
N LEU A 255 -22.57 -12.77 4.91
CA LEU A 255 -23.63 -12.58 5.88
C LEU A 255 -24.94 -12.15 5.18
N PRO A 256 -26.10 -12.38 5.81
CA PRO A 256 -27.36 -11.78 5.37
C PRO A 256 -27.30 -10.24 5.34
N ALA A 257 -28.14 -9.62 4.51
CA ALA A 257 -28.13 -8.19 4.27
C ALA A 257 -28.25 -7.35 5.56
N GLU A 258 -29.10 -7.79 6.50
CA GLU A 258 -29.31 -7.10 7.78
C GLU A 258 -28.04 -7.13 8.67
N ALA A 259 -27.33 -8.25 8.69
CA ALA A 259 -26.10 -8.39 9.46
C ALA A 259 -24.96 -7.56 8.83
N LEU A 260 -24.87 -7.54 7.49
CA LEU A 260 -23.95 -6.67 6.76
C LEU A 260 -24.26 -5.19 7.02
N ALA A 261 -25.53 -4.80 6.96
CA ALA A 261 -25.96 -3.44 7.26
C ALA A 261 -25.55 -3.01 8.68
N ALA A 262 -25.74 -3.88 9.68
CA ALA A 262 -25.28 -3.62 11.04
C ALA A 262 -23.75 -3.44 11.10
N THR A 263 -23.00 -4.28 10.36
CA THR A 263 -21.54 -4.17 10.26
C THR A 263 -21.14 -2.83 9.64
N PHE A 264 -21.65 -2.48 8.46
CA PHE A 264 -21.32 -1.22 7.79
C PHE A 264 -21.76 0.01 8.58
N GLY A 265 -22.92 -0.03 9.21
CA GLY A 265 -23.38 1.03 10.11
C GLY A 265 -22.42 1.26 11.28
N SER A 266 -21.83 0.19 11.85
CA SER A 266 -20.82 0.29 12.90
C SER A 266 -19.52 0.93 12.42
N LEU A 267 -19.24 0.88 11.11
CA LEU A 267 -18.08 1.49 10.44
C LEU A 267 -18.35 2.91 9.93
N GLY A 268 -19.49 3.50 10.28
CA GLY A 268 -19.86 4.86 9.88
C GLY A 268 -20.37 5.00 8.44
N ILE A 269 -20.78 3.90 7.79
CA ILE A 269 -21.27 3.89 6.42
C ILE A 269 -22.80 3.84 6.43
N ALA A 270 -23.46 4.89 5.95
CA ALA A 270 -24.90 4.90 5.66
C ALA A 270 -25.16 4.31 4.26
N ILE A 271 -26.40 3.97 3.94
CA ILE A 271 -26.77 3.31 2.67
C ILE A 271 -26.47 4.17 1.43
N ASP A 272 -26.42 5.48 1.59
CA ASP A 272 -26.17 6.49 0.56
C ASP A 272 -24.75 7.09 0.60
N THR A 273 -23.91 6.63 1.54
CA THR A 273 -22.53 7.11 1.65
C THR A 273 -21.71 6.61 0.46
N PRO A 274 -21.08 7.45 -0.37
CA PRO A 274 -20.15 6.99 -1.40
C PRO A 274 -18.97 6.26 -0.77
N VAL A 275 -18.66 5.04 -1.23
CA VAL A 275 -17.62 4.18 -0.66
C VAL A 275 -16.59 3.79 -1.70
N ALA A 276 -15.32 4.01 -1.41
CA ALA A 276 -14.19 3.44 -2.15
C ALA A 276 -13.51 2.35 -1.32
N ILE A 277 -13.18 1.21 -1.94
CA ILE A 277 -12.59 0.07 -1.28
C ILE A 277 -11.15 -0.09 -1.76
N VAL A 278 -10.22 -0.14 -0.82
CA VAL A 278 -8.81 -0.38 -1.09
C VAL A 278 -8.39 -1.75 -0.54
N ALA A 279 -7.58 -2.45 -1.32
CA ALA A 279 -6.90 -3.69 -0.95
C ALA A 279 -5.38 -3.52 -1.16
N ASP A 280 -4.63 -4.59 -1.13
CA ASP A 280 -3.25 -4.67 -1.66
C ASP A 280 -3.26 -5.03 -3.16
N ASP A 281 -2.57 -6.09 -3.55
CA ASP A 281 -2.61 -6.68 -4.90
C ASP A 281 -3.77 -7.66 -5.12
N ARG A 282 -4.67 -7.80 -4.14
CA ARG A 282 -5.77 -8.77 -4.11
C ARG A 282 -7.11 -8.10 -4.41
N VAL A 283 -7.31 -7.67 -5.66
CA VAL A 283 -8.58 -7.04 -6.09
C VAL A 283 -9.83 -7.87 -5.74
N GLN A 284 -9.70 -9.20 -5.63
CA GLN A 284 -10.80 -10.08 -5.21
C GLN A 284 -11.27 -9.82 -3.78
N ASP A 285 -10.42 -9.30 -2.91
CA ASP A 285 -10.78 -8.95 -1.54
C ASP A 285 -11.60 -7.65 -1.52
N ALA A 286 -11.22 -6.65 -2.31
CA ALA A 286 -12.03 -5.45 -2.52
C ALA A 286 -13.37 -5.77 -3.20
N ALA A 287 -13.38 -6.65 -4.20
CA ALA A 287 -14.60 -7.08 -4.86
C ALA A 287 -15.56 -7.82 -3.94
N LEU A 288 -15.03 -8.64 -3.02
CA LEU A 288 -15.86 -9.33 -2.01
C LEU A 288 -16.54 -8.33 -1.07
N ALA A 289 -15.83 -7.31 -0.61
CA ALA A 289 -16.42 -6.25 0.21
C ALA A 289 -17.42 -5.39 -0.58
N ALA A 290 -17.14 -5.14 -1.87
CA ALA A 290 -18.11 -4.48 -2.76
C ALA A 290 -19.41 -5.30 -2.89
N LEU A 291 -19.32 -6.62 -3.07
CA LEU A 291 -20.52 -7.49 -3.10
C LEU A 291 -21.25 -7.50 -1.76
N ALA A 292 -20.54 -7.41 -0.63
CA ALA A 292 -21.19 -7.30 0.67
C ALA A 292 -22.00 -6.00 0.81
N LEU A 293 -21.48 -4.86 0.32
CA LEU A 293 -22.23 -3.60 0.24
C LEU A 293 -23.42 -3.73 -0.71
N LEU A 294 -23.21 -4.23 -1.92
CA LEU A 294 -24.26 -4.44 -2.92
C LEU A 294 -25.37 -5.34 -2.42
N ARG A 295 -25.07 -6.34 -1.58
CA ARG A 295 -26.08 -7.19 -0.93
C ARG A 295 -26.98 -6.42 0.03
N THR A 296 -26.56 -5.30 0.58
CA THR A 296 -27.43 -4.42 1.37
C THR A 296 -28.25 -3.46 0.52
N GLY A 297 -28.09 -3.46 -0.81
CA GLY A 297 -28.69 -2.48 -1.71
C GLY A 297 -27.85 -1.20 -1.86
N HIS A 298 -26.66 -1.16 -1.30
CA HIS A 298 -25.74 -0.03 -1.42
C HIS A 298 -25.05 -0.04 -2.79
N THR A 299 -25.33 0.94 -3.66
CA THR A 299 -24.85 0.97 -5.04
C THR A 299 -23.69 1.95 -5.27
N ALA A 300 -23.49 2.92 -4.39
CA ALA A 300 -22.44 3.93 -4.50
C ALA A 300 -21.06 3.38 -4.07
N VAL A 301 -20.54 2.38 -4.78
CA VAL A 301 -19.31 1.66 -4.42
C VAL A 301 -18.29 1.63 -5.53
N ALA A 302 -17.02 1.92 -5.22
CA ALA A 302 -15.91 1.79 -6.12
C ALA A 302 -14.82 0.88 -5.58
N ILE A 303 -14.12 0.18 -6.48
CA ILE A 303 -12.86 -0.49 -6.19
C ILE A 303 -11.72 0.44 -6.65
N VAL A 304 -10.75 0.69 -5.78
CA VAL A 304 -9.57 1.49 -6.13
C VAL A 304 -8.57 0.61 -6.87
N GLU A 305 -8.24 1.00 -8.08
CA GLU A 305 -7.36 0.25 -8.96
C GLU A 305 -5.96 0.09 -8.38
N GLY A 306 -5.46 -1.16 -8.34
CA GLY A 306 -4.14 -1.47 -7.80
C GLY A 306 -3.99 -1.24 -6.30
N GLY A 307 -5.08 -0.82 -5.62
CA GLY A 307 -5.17 -0.69 -4.17
C GLY A 307 -4.11 0.23 -3.56
N VAL A 308 -3.73 -0.06 -2.32
CA VAL A 308 -2.74 0.74 -1.56
C VAL A 308 -1.35 0.65 -2.17
N LEU A 309 -1.00 -0.45 -2.85
CA LEU A 309 0.32 -0.56 -3.48
C LEU A 309 0.48 0.44 -4.64
N ARG A 310 -0.55 0.59 -5.47
CA ARG A 310 -0.51 1.60 -6.53
C ARG A 310 -0.62 3.03 -5.99
N TRP A 311 -1.45 3.24 -4.95
CA TRP A 311 -1.51 4.51 -4.22
C TRP A 311 -0.13 4.96 -3.77
N ALA A 312 0.64 4.06 -3.12
CA ALA A 312 2.00 4.34 -2.68
C ALA A 312 2.97 4.57 -3.85
N ALA A 313 2.86 3.77 -4.93
CA ALA A 313 3.69 3.91 -6.13
C ALA A 313 3.46 5.26 -6.85
N GLU A 314 2.25 5.81 -6.80
CA GLU A 314 1.93 7.15 -7.31
C GLU A 314 2.37 8.28 -6.35
N GLY A 315 3.00 7.93 -5.21
CA GLY A 315 3.49 8.91 -4.23
C GLY A 315 2.39 9.61 -3.44
N LEU A 316 1.19 9.04 -3.42
CA LEU A 316 0.07 9.60 -2.67
C LEU A 316 0.24 9.33 -1.17
N PRO A 317 -0.18 10.27 -0.29
CA PRO A 317 0.11 10.20 1.14
C PRO A 317 -0.64 9.05 1.82
N LEU A 318 0.05 8.37 2.74
CA LEU A 318 -0.48 7.36 3.64
C LEU A 318 -0.43 7.87 5.08
N ASP A 319 -1.22 7.26 5.95
CA ASP A 319 -1.32 7.55 7.37
C ASP A 319 -1.17 6.26 8.19
N ASP A 320 -0.85 6.36 9.47
CA ASP A 320 -0.78 5.23 10.42
C ASP A 320 -1.66 5.51 11.67
N GLU A 321 -2.36 6.65 11.71
CA GLU A 321 -3.22 7.01 12.83
C GLU A 321 -4.54 6.23 12.78
N PRO A 322 -4.91 5.49 13.86
CA PRO A 322 -6.13 4.70 13.89
C PRO A 322 -7.38 5.55 13.74
N VAL A 323 -8.26 5.18 12.81
CA VAL A 323 -9.55 5.83 12.62
C VAL A 323 -10.62 5.15 13.50
N THR A 324 -11.30 5.94 14.32
CA THR A 324 -12.47 5.49 15.08
C THR A 324 -13.74 5.97 14.38
N PRO A 325 -14.50 5.09 13.73
CA PRO A 325 -15.69 5.49 12.99
C PRO A 325 -16.83 5.88 13.93
N THR A 326 -17.59 6.89 13.54
CA THR A 326 -18.86 7.24 14.21
C THR A 326 -19.97 6.34 13.68
N LYS A 327 -20.61 5.58 14.55
CA LYS A 327 -21.70 4.67 14.18
C LYS A 327 -22.89 5.42 13.58
N VAL A 328 -23.45 4.87 12.51
CA VAL A 328 -24.63 5.36 11.83
C VAL A 328 -25.62 4.20 11.56
N VAL A 329 -26.81 4.52 11.09
CA VAL A 329 -27.75 3.51 10.59
C VAL A 329 -27.46 3.26 9.12
N HIS A 330 -27.13 2.00 8.78
CA HIS A 330 -27.04 1.55 7.38
C HIS A 330 -28.35 0.80 7.06
N GLY A 331 -29.22 1.37 6.29
CA GLY A 331 -30.45 0.69 5.88
C GLY A 331 -30.20 -0.52 4.98
N VAL A 332 -31.24 -1.33 4.74
CA VAL A 332 -31.22 -2.36 3.69
C VAL A 332 -32.14 -1.89 2.56
N GLY A 333 -31.59 -1.77 1.37
CA GLY A 333 -32.32 -1.35 0.18
C GLY A 333 -33.17 -2.48 -0.44
N VAL A 334 -34.06 -2.11 -1.34
CA VAL A 334 -34.89 -3.07 -2.09
C VAL A 334 -34.06 -3.74 -3.19
N GLY A 335 -34.20 -5.06 -3.37
CA GLY A 335 -33.50 -5.82 -4.41
C GLY A 335 -32.04 -6.17 -4.08
N ALA A 336 -31.76 -6.21 -2.80
CA ALA A 336 -30.41 -6.28 -2.26
C ALA A 336 -29.60 -7.54 -2.61
N ASP A 337 -30.15 -8.66 -3.05
CA ASP A 337 -29.38 -9.87 -3.40
C ASP A 337 -30.02 -10.60 -4.59
N ASP A 338 -29.76 -10.11 -5.78
CA ASP A 338 -30.17 -10.75 -7.04
C ASP A 338 -29.04 -11.53 -7.73
N PHE A 339 -27.89 -11.67 -7.07
CA PHE A 339 -26.66 -12.18 -7.69
C PHE A 339 -26.14 -13.48 -7.07
N THR A 340 -26.67 -13.96 -5.97
CA THR A 340 -26.32 -15.28 -5.42
C THR A 340 -27.44 -16.28 -5.66
N ILE A 341 -27.07 -17.49 -6.10
CA ILE A 341 -28.02 -18.57 -6.34
C ILE A 341 -27.65 -19.83 -5.57
N GLY A 342 -28.66 -20.60 -5.16
CA GLY A 342 -28.48 -21.88 -4.48
C GLY A 342 -28.01 -23.00 -5.39
N ILE A 343 -27.41 -24.04 -4.79
CA ILE A 343 -26.85 -25.16 -5.53
C ILE A 343 -27.90 -25.91 -6.37
N ASP A 344 -29.13 -26.01 -5.90
CA ASP A 344 -30.22 -26.69 -6.61
C ASP A 344 -30.60 -25.92 -7.88
N GLU A 345 -30.63 -24.60 -7.80
CA GLU A 345 -30.88 -23.75 -8.97
C GLU A 345 -29.70 -23.82 -9.96
N VAL A 346 -28.45 -23.85 -9.49
CA VAL A 346 -27.28 -24.09 -10.36
C VAL A 346 -27.44 -25.42 -11.10
N ALA A 347 -27.78 -26.50 -10.38
CA ALA A 347 -27.97 -27.82 -10.96
C ALA A 347 -29.08 -27.81 -12.02
N ARG A 348 -30.20 -27.17 -11.73
CA ARG A 348 -31.34 -27.04 -12.65
C ARG A 348 -30.97 -26.27 -13.93
N LEU A 349 -30.28 -25.12 -13.81
CA LEU A 349 -29.88 -24.31 -14.94
C LEU A 349 -28.86 -25.02 -15.84
N VAL A 350 -27.91 -25.73 -15.23
CA VAL A 350 -26.89 -26.52 -15.94
C VAL A 350 -27.55 -27.70 -16.70
N GLN A 351 -28.41 -28.47 -16.04
CA GLN A 351 -29.11 -29.59 -16.68
C GLN A 351 -29.98 -29.15 -17.88
N GLN A 352 -30.53 -27.94 -17.81
CA GLN A 352 -31.38 -27.38 -18.89
C GLN A 352 -30.58 -26.59 -19.94
N ASP A 353 -29.26 -26.55 -19.85
CA ASP A 353 -28.38 -25.68 -20.67
C ASP A 353 -28.83 -24.21 -20.75
N LYS A 354 -29.35 -23.69 -19.63
CA LYS A 354 -29.88 -22.31 -19.53
C LYS A 354 -28.90 -21.30 -18.99
N ALA A 355 -27.73 -21.73 -18.50
CA ALA A 355 -26.68 -20.86 -18.03
C ALA A 355 -25.30 -21.37 -18.43
N ALA A 356 -24.39 -20.46 -18.66
CA ALA A 356 -22.97 -20.78 -18.78
C ALA A 356 -22.34 -20.82 -17.39
N VAL A 357 -21.43 -21.75 -17.14
CA VAL A 357 -20.69 -21.81 -15.87
C VAL A 357 -19.23 -21.53 -16.11
N VAL A 358 -18.67 -20.57 -15.37
CA VAL A 358 -17.24 -20.21 -15.39
C VAL A 358 -16.63 -20.56 -14.03
N ASP A 359 -15.68 -21.48 -14.04
CA ASP A 359 -14.87 -21.82 -12.87
C ASP A 359 -13.56 -21.02 -12.92
N VAL A 360 -13.38 -20.15 -11.95
CA VAL A 360 -12.25 -19.18 -11.91
C VAL A 360 -11.07 -19.65 -11.07
N ARG A 361 -11.08 -20.91 -10.63
CA ARG A 361 -9.95 -21.53 -9.95
C ARG A 361 -8.82 -21.86 -10.93
N VAL A 362 -7.63 -22.05 -10.39
CA VAL A 362 -6.48 -22.52 -11.20
C VAL A 362 -6.80 -23.84 -11.91
N ALA A 363 -6.19 -24.03 -13.07
CA ALA A 363 -6.49 -25.16 -13.95
C ALA A 363 -6.32 -26.53 -13.29
N GLU A 364 -5.38 -26.67 -12.35
CA GLU A 364 -5.12 -27.89 -11.60
C GLU A 364 -6.30 -28.26 -10.68
N GLN A 365 -6.90 -27.27 -10.01
CA GLN A 365 -8.10 -27.49 -9.19
C GLN A 365 -9.32 -27.80 -10.07
N PHE A 366 -9.46 -27.12 -11.19
CA PHE A 366 -10.51 -27.40 -12.17
C PHE A 366 -10.42 -28.83 -12.69
N ARG A 367 -9.24 -29.30 -13.06
CA ARG A 367 -9.01 -30.68 -13.50
C ARG A 367 -9.08 -31.71 -12.38
N GLY A 368 -9.09 -31.30 -11.13
CA GLY A 368 -9.10 -32.19 -9.97
C GLY A 368 -7.75 -32.86 -9.66
N THR A 369 -6.65 -32.37 -10.24
CA THR A 369 -5.30 -32.89 -9.99
C THR A 369 -4.72 -32.43 -8.66
N VAL A 370 -5.19 -31.30 -8.14
CA VAL A 370 -4.84 -30.76 -6.82
C VAL A 370 -6.11 -30.36 -6.04
N GLY A 371 -6.00 -30.29 -4.72
CA GLY A 371 -7.06 -29.84 -3.82
C GLY A 371 -7.35 -30.87 -2.72
N GLY A 372 -7.80 -30.38 -1.55
CA GLY A 372 -8.17 -31.17 -0.36
C GLY A 372 -9.67 -31.50 -0.27
N ASP A 373 -10.47 -31.16 -1.29
CA ASP A 373 -11.92 -31.37 -1.25
C ASP A 373 -12.29 -32.85 -1.48
N ALA A 374 -13.35 -33.32 -0.81
CA ALA A 374 -13.84 -34.69 -0.93
C ALA A 374 -14.27 -35.05 -2.37
N ARG A 375 -14.74 -34.06 -3.14
CA ARG A 375 -15.04 -34.17 -4.57
C ARG A 375 -14.14 -33.23 -5.36
N ARG A 376 -13.23 -33.79 -6.13
CA ARG A 376 -12.29 -33.06 -6.97
C ARG A 376 -12.90 -32.81 -8.37
N GLY A 377 -12.37 -31.81 -9.07
CA GLY A 377 -12.82 -31.46 -10.41
C GLY A 377 -13.75 -30.25 -10.41
N HIS A 378 -14.66 -30.19 -11.35
CA HIS A 378 -15.50 -29.03 -11.64
C HIS A 378 -16.96 -29.41 -11.90
N ILE A 379 -17.85 -28.43 -11.95
CA ILE A 379 -19.26 -28.62 -12.33
C ILE A 379 -19.32 -29.07 -13.79
N PRO A 380 -20.02 -30.18 -14.13
CA PRO A 380 -20.14 -30.64 -15.50
C PRO A 380 -20.56 -29.52 -16.46
N GLY A 381 -19.83 -29.35 -17.58
CA GLY A 381 -20.06 -28.29 -18.56
C GLY A 381 -19.47 -26.93 -18.21
N ALA A 382 -18.87 -26.77 -17.02
CA ALA A 382 -18.17 -25.54 -16.67
C ALA A 382 -16.94 -25.32 -17.55
N ARG A 383 -16.66 -24.07 -17.84
CA ARG A 383 -15.48 -23.58 -18.57
C ARG A 383 -14.50 -22.98 -17.58
N ASN A 384 -13.21 -23.27 -17.75
CA ASN A 384 -12.20 -22.74 -16.83
C ASN A 384 -11.59 -21.43 -17.37
N ARG A 385 -11.66 -20.40 -16.54
CA ARG A 385 -10.92 -19.17 -16.74
C ARG A 385 -10.37 -18.69 -15.40
N PRO A 386 -9.16 -19.11 -15.03
CA PRO A 386 -8.52 -18.68 -13.79
C PRO A 386 -8.49 -17.17 -13.65
N LEU A 387 -8.73 -16.66 -12.42
CA LEU A 387 -8.77 -15.23 -12.14
C LEU A 387 -7.47 -14.50 -12.54
N ASP A 388 -6.32 -15.17 -12.44
CA ASP A 388 -5.01 -14.62 -12.84
C ASP A 388 -4.92 -14.21 -14.32
N ARG A 389 -5.85 -14.67 -15.16
CA ARG A 389 -6.00 -14.20 -16.54
C ARG A 389 -6.71 -12.85 -16.65
N ASP A 390 -7.44 -12.47 -15.62
CA ASP A 390 -8.27 -11.27 -15.59
C ASP A 390 -7.74 -10.21 -14.60
N VAL A 391 -6.66 -10.51 -13.88
CA VAL A 391 -6.05 -9.62 -12.86
C VAL A 391 -4.54 -9.59 -13.04
N VAL A 392 -3.98 -8.39 -13.03
CA VAL A 392 -2.53 -8.14 -13.12
C VAL A 392 -2.18 -7.03 -12.11
N GLY A 393 -1.26 -7.30 -11.17
CA GLY A 393 -0.78 -6.30 -10.22
C GLY A 393 -1.89 -5.64 -9.39
N GLY A 394 -2.90 -6.40 -8.96
CA GLY A 394 -4.03 -5.88 -8.18
C GLY A 394 -5.08 -5.09 -8.97
N ALA A 395 -4.92 -4.97 -10.27
CA ALA A 395 -5.87 -4.34 -11.18
C ALA A 395 -6.52 -5.36 -12.12
N PHE A 396 -7.68 -5.05 -12.65
CA PHE A 396 -8.27 -5.86 -13.72
C PHE A 396 -7.44 -5.73 -15.02
N ALA A 397 -7.23 -6.84 -15.70
CA ALA A 397 -6.52 -6.90 -16.97
C ALA A 397 -7.18 -5.99 -18.04
N PRO A 398 -6.45 -5.53 -19.07
CA PRO A 398 -7.00 -4.67 -20.10
C PRO A 398 -8.29 -5.22 -20.70
N ARG A 399 -9.27 -4.34 -20.95
CA ARG A 399 -10.63 -4.68 -21.45
C ARG A 399 -10.60 -5.61 -22.65
N GLU A 400 -9.67 -5.38 -23.58
CA GLU A 400 -9.53 -6.19 -24.77
C GLU A 400 -9.11 -7.64 -24.45
N VAL A 401 -8.19 -7.82 -23.50
CA VAL A 401 -7.71 -9.14 -23.05
C VAL A 401 -8.85 -9.92 -22.40
N VAL A 402 -9.59 -9.24 -21.52
CA VAL A 402 -10.75 -9.83 -20.84
C VAL A 402 -11.82 -10.21 -21.85
N ASN A 403 -12.22 -9.28 -22.72
CA ASN A 403 -13.28 -9.52 -23.72
C ASN A 403 -12.96 -10.70 -24.63
N LYS A 404 -11.79 -10.69 -25.27
CA LYS A 404 -11.32 -11.82 -26.11
C LYS A 404 -11.31 -13.14 -25.34
N GLY A 405 -10.91 -13.12 -24.07
CA GLY A 405 -10.85 -14.32 -23.25
C GLY A 405 -12.23 -14.92 -22.97
N TYR A 406 -13.23 -14.10 -22.68
CA TYR A 406 -14.61 -14.57 -22.46
C TYR A 406 -15.31 -14.96 -23.76
N GLU A 407 -15.10 -14.20 -24.82
CA GLU A 407 -15.60 -14.54 -26.16
C GLU A 407 -15.09 -15.91 -26.64
N ALA A 408 -13.80 -16.19 -26.44
CA ALA A 408 -13.21 -17.49 -26.76
C ALA A 408 -13.82 -18.65 -25.96
N LEU A 409 -14.42 -18.37 -24.81
CA LEU A 409 -15.20 -19.32 -24.02
C LEU A 409 -16.68 -19.36 -24.43
N GLY A 410 -17.13 -18.56 -25.41
CA GLY A 410 -18.53 -18.40 -25.77
C GLY A 410 -19.36 -17.78 -24.61
N ILE A 411 -18.77 -16.88 -23.86
CA ILE A 411 -19.43 -16.06 -22.82
C ILE A 411 -19.62 -14.66 -23.39
N ASP A 412 -20.76 -14.46 -24.04
CA ASP A 412 -21.10 -13.25 -24.80
C ASP A 412 -22.26 -12.43 -24.21
N GLY A 413 -22.77 -12.84 -23.03
CA GLY A 413 -23.90 -12.19 -22.37
C GLY A 413 -25.27 -12.58 -22.89
N THR A 414 -25.38 -13.46 -23.91
CA THR A 414 -26.67 -13.94 -24.40
C THR A 414 -27.37 -14.88 -23.45
N ARG A 415 -26.64 -15.50 -22.52
CA ARG A 415 -27.16 -16.39 -21.49
C ARG A 415 -26.64 -15.96 -20.12
N PRO A 416 -27.40 -16.19 -19.04
CA PRO A 416 -26.90 -16.01 -17.68
C PRO A 416 -25.56 -16.72 -17.46
N THR A 417 -24.63 -16.05 -16.82
CA THR A 417 -23.32 -16.61 -16.51
C THR A 417 -23.20 -16.84 -14.99
N ILE A 418 -22.96 -18.08 -14.60
CA ILE A 418 -22.71 -18.48 -13.22
C ILE A 418 -21.19 -18.53 -13.02
N VAL A 419 -20.69 -17.75 -12.05
CA VAL A 419 -19.27 -17.74 -11.70
C VAL A 419 -19.07 -18.53 -10.42
N THR A 420 -18.10 -19.44 -10.41
CA THR A 420 -17.82 -20.31 -9.27
C THR A 420 -16.34 -20.37 -8.93
N CYS A 421 -16.03 -20.48 -7.65
CA CYS A 421 -14.72 -20.84 -7.14
C CYS A 421 -14.89 -21.68 -5.85
N ARG A 422 -13.88 -21.76 -5.00
CA ARG A 422 -13.97 -22.55 -3.75
C ARG A 422 -14.68 -21.80 -2.62
N THR A 423 -14.32 -20.53 -2.40
CA THR A 423 -14.70 -19.74 -1.22
C THR A 423 -15.42 -18.43 -1.55
N GLY A 424 -15.71 -18.15 -2.82
CA GLY A 424 -16.38 -16.93 -3.26
C GLY A 424 -15.47 -15.74 -3.55
N HIS A 425 -14.23 -15.67 -3.05
CA HIS A 425 -13.33 -14.55 -3.26
C HIS A 425 -13.02 -14.28 -4.74
N GLN A 426 -12.48 -15.27 -5.44
CA GLN A 426 -12.15 -15.12 -6.87
C GLN A 426 -13.41 -14.91 -7.71
N ALA A 427 -14.51 -15.62 -7.35
CA ALA A 427 -15.79 -15.44 -8.02
C ALA A 427 -16.35 -14.03 -7.85
N ALA A 428 -16.12 -13.37 -6.70
CA ALA A 428 -16.54 -12.00 -6.46
C ALA A 428 -15.89 -11.02 -7.45
N ALA A 429 -14.58 -11.13 -7.68
CA ALA A 429 -13.88 -10.28 -8.64
C ALA A 429 -14.39 -10.50 -10.07
N THR A 430 -14.53 -11.75 -10.49
CA THR A 430 -15.04 -12.06 -11.82
C THR A 430 -16.50 -11.64 -12.00
N PHE A 431 -17.33 -11.82 -10.98
CA PHE A 431 -18.71 -11.35 -11.02
C PHE A 431 -18.78 -9.82 -11.16
N PHE A 432 -18.00 -9.08 -10.35
CA PHE A 432 -17.90 -7.62 -10.44
C PHE A 432 -17.47 -7.18 -11.84
N LEU A 433 -16.46 -7.82 -12.38
CA LEU A 433 -15.94 -7.57 -13.73
C LEU A 433 -17.01 -7.77 -14.80
N LEU A 434 -17.70 -8.92 -14.79
CA LEU A 434 -18.68 -9.26 -15.81
C LEU A 434 -19.92 -8.36 -15.73
N ARG A 435 -20.50 -8.20 -14.54
CA ARG A 435 -21.74 -7.46 -14.36
C ARG A 435 -21.58 -5.95 -14.47
N TYR A 436 -20.59 -5.38 -13.77
CA TYR A 436 -20.50 -3.93 -13.65
C TYR A 436 -19.52 -3.28 -14.61
N LEU A 437 -18.49 -3.98 -15.03
CA LEU A 437 -17.49 -3.42 -15.94
C LEU A 437 -17.73 -3.84 -17.40
N ARG A 438 -18.20 -5.05 -17.66
CA ARG A 438 -18.59 -5.50 -19.01
C ARG A 438 -20.07 -5.27 -19.32
N GLY A 439 -20.94 -5.15 -18.32
CA GLY A 439 -22.38 -4.95 -18.50
C GLY A 439 -23.12 -6.22 -18.96
N GLN A 440 -22.76 -7.38 -18.39
CA GLN A 440 -23.37 -8.70 -18.72
C GLN A 440 -24.30 -9.19 -17.60
#